data_9dbba7eaf447f547f26b4eab6fb13c53
#
_entry.id   9dbba7eaf447f547f26b4eab6fb13c53
#
_cell.length_a   1.000
_cell.length_b   1.000
_cell.length_c   1.000
_cell.angle_alpha   90.00
_cell.angle_beta   90.00
_cell.angle_gamma   90.00
#
_symmetry.space_group_name_H-M   'P 1'
#
loop_
_entity.id
_entity.type
_entity.pdbx_description
1 polymer ?
#
loop_
_entity_poly.entity_id
_entity_poly.type
_entity_poly.pdbx_seq_one_letter_code
_entity_poly.pdbx_strand_id
1 'polypeptide(L)'
;MADKIIENNQVSITGKIVTGFTFSHQVYGEGFYTMDLLVKRLSDSEDRIPVMVSERLVDVTQDYVGQYVEIHGQFRSYNRHEEKHNRLVLSAFARELKFLEEEDSLAPVNQIFL
;
A
#
# COMPACT_ATOMS: atom_id res chain seq x y z
N MET A 1 25.81 2.39 17.83
CA MET A 1 25.59 2.01 17.27
C MET A 1 25.54 2.24 16.30
N ALA A 2 25.70 2.22 15.86
CA ALA A 2 25.67 2.48 14.95
C ALA A 2 25.04 2.32 14.29
N ASP A 3 24.96 2.03 14.19
CA ASP A 3 24.36 1.76 13.66
C ASP A 3 23.41 2.21 13.23
N LYS A 4 23.47 3.00 12.89
CA LYS A 4 22.58 3.65 12.38
C LYS A 4 22.57 3.49 11.02
N ILE A 5 22.17 2.39 10.55
CA ILE A 5 21.88 2.21 9.18
C ILE A 5 20.57 2.86 8.95
N ILE A 6 20.59 3.91 8.27
CA ILE A 6 19.37 4.57 7.90
C ILE A 6 18.89 3.89 6.65
N GLU A 7 17.88 3.09 6.82
CA GLU A 7 17.33 2.45 5.66
C GLU A 7 16.41 3.41 4.96
N ASN A 8 16.68 3.59 3.69
CA ASN A 8 15.87 4.47 2.87
C ASN A 8 14.79 3.65 2.18
N ASN A 9 13.90 3.10 2.98
CA ASN A 9 12.84 2.24 2.50
C ASN A 9 11.56 3.06 2.34
N GLN A 10 11.60 3.97 1.40
CA GLN A 10 10.45 4.82 1.12
C GLN A 10 9.81 4.42 -0.18
N VAL A 11 8.48 4.45 -0.24
CA VAL A 11 7.77 4.19 -1.46
C VAL A 11 6.80 5.33 -1.74
N SER A 12 6.68 5.65 -3.01
CA SER A 12 5.69 6.59 -3.51
C SER A 12 5.02 5.87 -4.68
N ILE A 13 3.76 5.53 -4.50
CA ILE A 13 3.05 4.67 -5.45
C ILE A 13 1.73 5.30 -5.85
N THR A 14 1.48 5.34 -7.14
CA THR A 14 0.19 5.75 -7.68
C THR A 14 -0.45 4.54 -8.34
N GLY A 15 -1.67 4.24 -7.98
CA GLY A 15 -2.35 3.09 -8.54
C GLY A 15 -3.86 3.16 -8.34
N LYS A 16 -4.53 2.16 -8.88
CA LYS A 16 -5.97 2.05 -8.79
C LYS A 16 -6.34 1.05 -7.72
N ILE A 17 -7.26 1.41 -6.83
CA ILE A 17 -7.77 0.51 -5.82
C ILE A 17 -8.60 -0.56 -6.52
N VAL A 18 -8.27 -1.81 -6.31
CA VAL A 18 -8.97 -2.93 -6.96
C VAL A 18 -9.66 -3.87 -5.99
N THR A 19 -9.52 -3.65 -4.70
CA THR A 19 -10.25 -4.45 -3.69
C THR A 19 -10.86 -3.54 -2.64
N GLY A 20 -11.83 -4.06 -1.91
CA GLY A 20 -12.30 -3.38 -0.72
C GLY A 20 -11.29 -3.52 0.41
N PHE A 21 -11.62 -2.92 1.55
CA PHE A 21 -10.77 -2.97 2.72
C PHE A 21 -11.07 -4.21 3.54
N THR A 22 -10.03 -4.90 3.96
CA THR A 22 -10.14 -6.07 4.82
C THR A 22 -9.44 -5.79 6.14
N PHE A 23 -10.12 -5.96 7.24
CA PHE A 23 -9.52 -5.70 8.55
C PHE A 23 -8.33 -6.62 8.76
N SER A 24 -7.24 -6.05 9.23
CA SER A 24 -6.02 -6.80 9.52
C SER A 24 -5.80 -6.93 11.02
N HIS A 25 -5.64 -5.82 11.70
CA HIS A 25 -5.37 -5.84 13.13
C HIS A 25 -5.62 -4.46 13.72
N GLN A 26 -5.50 -4.38 15.03
CA GLN A 26 -5.73 -3.13 15.74
C GLN A 26 -4.59 -2.89 16.71
N VAL A 27 -4.13 -1.67 16.80
CA VAL A 27 -3.07 -1.28 17.71
C VAL A 27 -3.58 -0.06 18.49
N TYR A 28 -3.70 -0.20 19.78
CA TYR A 28 -4.16 0.87 20.67
C TYR A 28 -5.46 1.53 20.16
N GLY A 29 -6.38 0.71 19.72
CA GLY A 29 -7.66 1.21 19.24
C GLY A 29 -7.69 1.68 17.81
N GLU A 30 -6.57 1.72 17.14
CA GLU A 30 -6.51 2.13 15.75
C GLU A 30 -6.53 0.91 14.84
N GLY A 31 -7.51 0.82 13.95
CA GLY A 31 -7.64 -0.31 13.05
C GLY A 31 -6.80 -0.16 11.81
N PHE A 32 -6.21 -1.26 11.39
CA PHE A 32 -5.42 -1.33 10.17
C PHE A 32 -6.07 -2.32 9.21
N TYR A 33 -6.11 -1.93 7.95
CA TYR A 33 -6.81 -2.66 6.91
C TYR A 33 -5.89 -2.90 5.72
N THR A 34 -6.19 -3.92 4.96
CA THR A 34 -5.45 -4.19 3.73
C THR A 34 -6.34 -3.96 2.52
N MET A 35 -5.74 -3.52 1.45
CA MET A 35 -6.36 -3.43 0.15
C MET A 35 -5.28 -3.61 -0.90
N ASP A 36 -5.68 -3.87 -2.14
CA ASP A 36 -4.71 -4.03 -3.22
C ASP A 36 -4.80 -2.86 -4.19
N LEU A 37 -3.62 -2.40 -4.63
CA LEU A 37 -3.51 -1.43 -5.69
C LEU A 37 -3.00 -2.10 -6.95
N LEU A 38 -3.54 -1.69 -8.08
CA LEU A 38 -3.03 -2.07 -9.37
C LEU A 38 -2.14 -0.94 -9.87
N VAL A 39 -0.87 -1.23 -10.09
CA VAL A 39 0.14 -0.22 -10.38
C VAL A 39 0.77 -0.54 -11.72
N LYS A 40 0.84 0.46 -12.60
CA LYS A 40 1.46 0.26 -13.90
C LYS A 40 2.95 0.52 -13.85
N ARG A 41 3.70 -0.34 -14.51
CA ARG A 41 5.12 -0.12 -14.71
C ARG A 41 5.35 0.59 -16.03
N LEU A 42 6.58 1.06 -16.21
CA LEU A 42 6.97 1.70 -17.46
C LEU A 42 6.86 0.76 -18.65
N SER A 43 6.93 -0.55 -18.42
CA SER A 43 6.92 -1.54 -19.48
C SER A 43 5.52 -2.02 -19.83
N ASP A 44 4.48 -1.30 -19.47
CA ASP A 44 3.09 -1.68 -19.69
C ASP A 44 2.62 -2.88 -18.87
N SER A 45 3.49 -3.45 -18.06
CA SER A 45 3.08 -4.50 -17.14
C SER A 45 2.42 -3.87 -15.93
N GLU A 46 1.55 -4.64 -15.28
CA GLU A 46 0.87 -4.17 -14.09
C GLU A 46 1.23 -5.06 -12.91
N ASP A 47 1.42 -4.44 -11.76
CA ASP A 47 1.65 -5.17 -10.52
C ASP A 47 0.49 -4.94 -9.59
N ARG A 48 0.17 -5.98 -8.84
CA ARG A 48 -0.83 -5.88 -7.80
C ARG A 48 -0.10 -5.82 -6.48
N ILE A 49 -0.21 -4.70 -5.79
CA ILE A 49 0.57 -4.45 -4.59
C ILE A 49 -0.36 -4.36 -3.39
N PRO A 50 -0.18 -5.23 -2.38
CA PRO A 50 -0.96 -5.13 -1.17
C PRO A 50 -0.53 -3.91 -0.36
N VAL A 51 -1.50 -3.18 0.17
CA VAL A 51 -1.27 -1.97 0.94
C VAL A 51 -1.92 -2.12 2.30
N MET A 52 -1.19 -1.76 3.34
CA MET A 52 -1.72 -1.69 4.69
C MET A 52 -2.02 -0.22 4.98
N VAL A 53 -3.22 0.08 5.43
CA VAL A 53 -3.65 1.46 5.65
C VAL A 53 -4.41 1.56 6.97
N SER A 54 -4.17 2.65 7.68
CA SER A 54 -4.88 2.94 8.92
C SER A 54 -6.25 3.53 8.62
N GLU A 55 -7.22 3.22 9.46
CA GLU A 55 -8.54 3.83 9.38
C GLU A 55 -8.52 5.34 9.55
N ARG A 56 -7.40 5.89 10.03
CA ARG A 56 -7.25 7.33 10.16
C ARG A 56 -7.02 8.02 8.82
N LEU A 57 -6.53 7.28 7.84
CA LEU A 57 -6.18 7.85 6.54
C LEU A 57 -7.34 7.82 5.56
N VAL A 58 -8.29 6.93 5.77
CA VAL A 58 -9.35 6.71 4.80
C VAL A 58 -10.57 6.14 5.52
N ASP A 59 -11.74 6.44 5.00
CA ASP A 59 -12.99 5.89 5.56
C ASP A 59 -13.16 4.47 5.05
N VAL A 60 -12.80 3.51 5.87
CA VAL A 60 -12.81 2.11 5.47
C VAL A 60 -14.21 1.53 5.31
N THR A 61 -15.24 2.28 5.66
CA THR A 61 -16.62 1.84 5.47
C THR A 61 -17.14 2.15 4.07
N GLN A 62 -16.37 2.88 3.28
CA GLN A 62 -16.77 3.24 1.93
C GLN A 62 -16.08 2.39 0.89
N ASP A 63 -16.69 2.31 -0.28
CA ASP A 63 -16.15 1.55 -1.39
C ASP A 63 -15.42 2.48 -2.35
N TYR A 64 -14.12 2.33 -2.45
CA TYR A 64 -13.30 3.13 -3.35
C TYR A 64 -12.75 2.34 -4.51
N VAL A 65 -13.25 1.14 -4.75
CA VAL A 65 -12.76 0.31 -5.87
C VAL A 65 -12.93 1.08 -7.18
N GLY A 66 -11.86 1.15 -7.95
CA GLY A 66 -11.83 1.86 -9.21
C GLY A 66 -11.24 3.25 -9.13
N GLN A 67 -11.02 3.76 -7.92
CA GLN A 67 -10.45 5.09 -7.77
C GLN A 67 -8.94 5.04 -7.71
N TYR A 68 -8.31 6.11 -8.13
CA TYR A 68 -6.86 6.23 -8.13
C TYR A 68 -6.39 6.96 -6.88
N VAL A 69 -5.30 6.47 -6.32
CA VAL A 69 -4.70 7.06 -5.14
C VAL A 69 -3.19 7.14 -5.30
N GLU A 70 -2.62 8.09 -4.57
CA GLU A 70 -1.18 8.18 -4.41
C GLU A 70 -0.89 7.90 -2.96
N ILE A 71 -0.03 6.95 -2.69
CA ILE A 71 0.37 6.65 -1.32
C ILE A 71 1.86 6.88 -1.13
N HIS A 72 2.22 7.30 0.05
CA HIS A 72 3.60 7.45 0.48
C HIS A 72 3.76 6.67 1.77
N GLY A 73 4.81 5.92 1.87
CA GLY A 73 5.04 5.11 3.05
C GLY A 73 6.29 4.28 2.94
N GLN A 74 6.22 3.07 3.43
CA GLN A 74 7.35 2.16 3.48
C GLN A 74 6.90 0.77 3.09
N PHE A 75 7.81 -0.01 2.53
CA PHE A 75 7.55 -1.43 2.37
C PHE A 75 7.78 -2.10 3.72
N ARG A 76 6.92 -3.04 4.03
CA ARG A 76 7.07 -3.89 5.21
C ARG A 76 6.73 -5.31 4.84
N SER A 77 7.36 -6.26 5.50
CA SER A 77 7.06 -7.66 5.27
C SER A 77 6.35 -8.24 6.49
N TYR A 78 5.54 -9.22 6.26
CA TYR A 78 4.91 -9.95 7.34
C TYR A 78 4.72 -11.40 6.91
N ASN A 79 4.58 -12.27 7.92
CA ASN A 79 4.36 -13.67 7.66
C ASN A 79 2.86 -13.93 7.52
N ARG A 80 2.49 -14.58 6.44
CA ARG A 80 1.12 -14.99 6.24
C ARG A 80 1.04 -16.48 6.51
N HIS A 81 0.22 -16.85 7.48
CA HIS A 81 0.06 -18.25 7.81
C HIS A 81 -0.85 -18.92 6.79
N GLU A 82 -0.33 -19.93 6.14
CA GLU A 82 -1.10 -20.74 5.23
C GLU A 82 -1.15 -22.15 5.76
N GLU A 83 -2.09 -22.92 5.26
CA GLU A 83 -2.38 -24.23 5.82
C GLU A 83 -1.17 -25.13 6.00
N LYS A 84 -0.24 -25.13 5.10
CA LYS A 84 0.90 -26.02 5.14
C LYS A 84 2.25 -25.34 5.32
N HIS A 85 2.28 -24.03 5.31
CA HIS A 85 3.53 -23.29 5.41
C HIS A 85 3.27 -21.82 5.68
N ASN A 86 4.31 -21.12 6.06
CA ASN A 86 4.27 -19.68 6.21
C ASN A 86 4.82 -19.03 4.95
N ARG A 87 4.25 -17.92 4.60
CA ARG A 87 4.67 -17.21 3.43
C ARG A 87 4.99 -15.76 3.81
N LEU A 88 6.14 -15.29 3.35
CA LEU A 88 6.52 -13.91 3.57
C LEU A 88 5.84 -13.04 2.52
N VAL A 89 5.14 -12.04 2.96
CA VAL A 89 4.42 -11.13 2.07
C VAL A 89 4.99 -9.73 2.25
N LEU A 90 5.32 -9.09 1.14
CA LEU A 90 5.77 -7.71 1.13
C LEU A 90 4.58 -6.82 0.83
N SER A 91 4.35 -5.82 1.67
CA SER A 91 3.26 -4.86 1.46
C SER A 91 3.75 -3.45 1.64
N ALA A 92 3.04 -2.51 1.05
CA ALA A 92 3.31 -1.10 1.27
C ALA A 92 2.51 -0.64 2.48
N PHE A 93 3.20 -0.10 3.48
CA PHE A 93 2.55 0.45 4.66
C PHE A 93 2.35 1.93 4.41
N ALA A 94 1.12 2.35 4.18
CA ALA A 94 0.81 3.73 3.83
C ALA A 94 0.90 4.64 5.05
N ARG A 95 1.63 5.72 4.93
CA ARG A 95 1.67 6.78 5.93
C ARG A 95 0.83 7.97 5.50
N GLU A 96 0.73 8.15 4.19
CA GLU A 96 -0.10 9.19 3.61
C GLU A 96 -0.84 8.63 2.43
N LEU A 97 -2.05 9.09 2.22
CA LEU A 97 -2.88 8.63 1.12
C LEU A 97 -3.65 9.82 0.58
N LYS A 98 -3.61 9.98 -0.74
CA LYS A 98 -4.31 11.06 -1.40
C LYS A 98 -5.08 10.50 -2.58
N PHE A 99 -6.36 10.82 -2.65
CA PHE A 99 -7.17 10.43 -3.81
C PHE A 99 -6.84 11.37 -4.96
N LEU A 100 -6.78 10.82 -6.16
CA LEU A 100 -6.39 11.56 -7.35
C LEU A 100 -7.56 11.70 -8.29
N GLU A 101 -7.55 12.79 -9.03
CA GLU A 101 -8.44 12.94 -10.17
C GLU A 101 -7.90 12.08 -11.31
N GLU A 102 -8.75 11.72 -12.25
CA GLU A 102 -8.35 10.85 -13.34
C GLU A 102 -7.16 11.38 -14.12
N GLU A 103 -7.11 12.68 -14.37
CA GLU A 103 -6.00 13.24 -15.11
C GLU A 103 -4.70 13.20 -14.34
N ASP A 104 -4.74 13.26 -13.03
CA ASP A 104 -3.54 13.12 -12.22
C ASP A 104 -3.02 11.69 -12.27
N SER A 105 -3.90 10.73 -12.43
CA SER A 105 -3.51 9.33 -12.47
C SER A 105 -2.77 8.96 -13.75
N LEU A 106 -2.86 9.80 -14.76
CA LEU A 106 -2.15 9.59 -16.02
C LEU A 106 -0.72 10.09 -15.96
N ALA A 107 -0.40 10.85 -14.94
CA ALA A 107 0.97 11.31 -14.74
C ALA A 107 1.78 10.13 -14.21
N PRO A 108 3.01 10.14 -14.40
CA PRO A 108 3.63 8.97 -14.64
C PRO A 108 4.29 8.27 -13.61
N VAL A 109 5.08 8.39 -13.00
CA VAL A 109 6.19 7.54 -12.61
C VAL A 109 6.13 7.18 -11.16
N ASN A 110 6.05 5.91 -10.87
CA ASN A 110 6.13 5.41 -9.51
C ASN A 110 7.59 5.31 -9.08
N GLN A 111 7.88 5.74 -7.86
CA GLN A 111 9.22 5.72 -7.31
C GLN A 111 9.26 4.87 -6.07
N ILE A 112 10.16 3.92 -6.06
CA ILE A 112 10.33 3.01 -4.95
C ILE A 112 11.80 3.05 -4.52
N PHE A 113 12.01 3.37 -3.25
CA PHE A 113 13.35 3.43 -2.70
C PHE A 113 13.46 2.39 -1.59
N LEU A 114 14.21 1.36 -1.83
CA LEU A 114 14.36 0.24 -0.90
C LEU A 114 15.67 0.27 -0.12
#